data_acf515aae45e46ee762c617ecd308805
#
_entry.id   acf515aae45e46ee762c617ecd308805
#
_cell.length_a   1.000
_cell.length_b   1.000
_cell.length_c   1.000
_cell.angle_alpha   90.00
_cell.angle_beta   90.00
_cell.angle_gamma   90.00
#
_symmetry.space_group_name_H-M   'P 1'
#
loop_
_entity.id
_entity.type
_entity.pdbx_description
1 polymer ?
#
loop_
_entity_poly.entity_id
_entity_poly.type
_entity_poly.pdbx_seq_one_letter_code
_entity_poly.pdbx_strand_id
1 'polypeptide(L)'
;TLANIEALLQELKALNPNAQIVLVGYYNPLPLLPAPANPFVKHFRTLSRSVQKLAQQYDVAYASAAYTVVANDAHPTVYGHKYLARQILKALEK
;
A
#
# COMPACT_ATOMS: atom_id res chain seq x y z
N THR A 1 6.37 -4.12 -12.18
CA THR A 1 5.98 -3.30 -11.02
C THR A 1 6.37 -3.97 -9.70
N LEU A 2 5.89 -5.18 -9.48
CA LEU A 2 6.22 -5.93 -8.26
C LEU A 2 7.71 -6.24 -8.18
N ALA A 3 8.31 -6.60 -9.30
CA ALA A 3 9.76 -6.84 -9.39
C ALA A 3 10.56 -5.58 -9.06
N ASN A 4 10.07 -4.41 -9.45
CA ASN A 4 10.72 -3.13 -9.14
C ASN A 4 10.63 -2.80 -7.64
N ILE A 5 9.50 -3.09 -7.01
CA ILE A 5 9.33 -2.91 -5.57
C ILE A 5 10.28 -3.84 -4.83
N GLU A 6 10.39 -5.09 -5.25
CA GLU A 6 11.29 -6.06 -4.64
C GLU A 6 12.75 -5.63 -4.77
N ALA A 7 13.16 -5.17 -5.95
CA ALA A 7 14.53 -4.69 -6.19
C ALA A 7 14.87 -3.49 -5.30
N LEU A 8 13.95 -2.54 -5.17
CA LEU A 8 14.08 -1.38 -4.29
C LEU A 8 14.21 -1.80 -2.83
N LEU A 9 13.38 -2.74 -2.40
CA LEU A 9 13.39 -3.25 -1.03
C LEU A 9 14.72 -3.92 -0.69
N GLN A 10 15.25 -4.74 -1.59
CA GLN A 10 16.55 -5.38 -1.44
C GLN A 10 17.67 -4.34 -1.30
N GLU A 11 17.63 -3.33 -2.15
CA GLU A 11 18.63 -2.26 -2.14
C GLU A 11 18.58 -1.43 -0.86
N LEU A 12 17.38 -1.06 -0.40
CA LEU A 12 17.20 -0.31 0.84
C LEU A 12 17.71 -1.09 2.04
N LYS A 13 17.43 -2.38 2.11
CA LYS A 13 17.91 -3.24 3.21
C LYS A 13 19.43 -3.38 3.19
N ALA A 14 20.04 -3.43 2.01
CA ALA A 14 21.47 -3.51 1.86
C ALA A 14 22.16 -2.21 2.28
N LEU A 15 21.58 -1.06 1.91
CA LEU A 15 22.13 0.26 2.23
C LEU A 15 21.98 0.63 3.71
N ASN A 16 20.90 0.22 4.34
CA ASN A 16 20.63 0.52 5.75
C ASN A 16 19.89 -0.65 6.41
N PRO A 17 20.63 -1.66 6.90
CA PRO A 17 20.02 -2.85 7.51
C PRO A 17 19.15 -2.56 8.74
N ASN A 18 19.37 -1.42 9.39
CA ASN A 18 18.64 -1.05 10.61
C ASN A 18 17.42 -0.16 10.32
N ALA A 19 17.16 0.20 9.07
CA ALA A 19 16.04 1.04 8.73
C ALA A 19 14.73 0.29 8.94
N GLN A 20 13.72 0.99 9.48
CA GLN A 20 12.36 0.49 9.50
C GLN A 20 11.71 0.77 8.15
N ILE A 21 11.18 -0.28 7.50
CA ILE A 21 10.56 -0.17 6.19
C ILE A 21 9.10 -0.56 6.32
N VAL A 22 8.23 0.25 5.71
CA VAL A 22 6.79 -0.05 5.62
C VAL A 22 6.41 -0.06 4.15
N LEU A 23 5.85 -1.18 3.70
CA LEU A 23 5.23 -1.26 2.38
C LEU A 23 3.76 -0.88 2.51
N VAL A 24 3.30 0.04 1.67
CA VAL A 24 1.92 0.51 1.67
C VAL A 24 1.17 -0.14 0.50
N GLY A 25 -0.02 -0.65 0.77
CA GLY A 25 -0.85 -1.26 -0.26
C GLY A 25 -1.48 -0.22 -1.19
N TYR A 26 -2.34 -0.70 -2.06
CA TYR A 26 -3.03 0.14 -3.04
C TYR A 26 -4.43 0.49 -2.54
N TYR A 27 -4.96 1.62 -3.00
CA TYR A 27 -6.33 2.03 -2.75
C TYR A 27 -7.11 2.11 -4.07
N ASN A 28 -8.45 2.06 -3.98
CA ASN A 28 -9.31 2.20 -5.15
C ASN A 28 -9.35 3.66 -5.61
N PRO A 29 -8.81 3.99 -6.79
CA PRO A 29 -8.78 5.37 -7.28
C PRO A 29 -10.15 5.88 -7.78
N LEU A 30 -11.12 4.98 -7.99
CA LEU A 30 -12.46 5.31 -8.48
C LEU A 30 -13.54 4.73 -7.56
N PRO A 31 -13.64 5.23 -6.30
CA PRO A 31 -14.53 4.63 -5.31
C PRO A 31 -16.02 4.79 -5.63
N LEU A 32 -16.39 5.79 -6.45
CA LEU A 32 -17.79 6.02 -6.82
C LEU A 32 -18.29 5.05 -7.90
N LEU A 33 -17.38 4.34 -8.57
CA LEU A 33 -17.73 3.36 -9.57
C LEU A 33 -17.90 1.99 -8.91
N PRO A 34 -19.09 1.37 -8.96
CA PRO A 34 -19.34 0.10 -8.27
C PRO A 34 -18.52 -1.04 -8.85
N ALA A 35 -18.27 -2.06 -8.01
CA ALA A 35 -17.35 -3.16 -8.32
C ALA A 35 -17.53 -3.79 -9.71
N PRO A 36 -18.73 -4.12 -10.21
CA PRO A 36 -18.85 -4.75 -11.54
C PRO A 36 -18.37 -3.85 -12.69
N ALA A 37 -18.48 -2.51 -12.53
CA ALA A 37 -18.09 -1.55 -13.54
C ALA A 37 -16.72 -0.93 -13.30
N ASN A 38 -16.10 -1.20 -12.14
CA ASN A 38 -14.83 -0.61 -11.77
C ASN A 38 -13.68 -1.54 -12.16
N PRO A 39 -12.86 -1.18 -13.18
CA PRO A 39 -11.79 -2.05 -13.64
C PRO A 39 -10.64 -2.22 -12.64
N PHE A 40 -10.57 -1.34 -11.62
CA PHE A 40 -9.46 -1.33 -10.67
C PHE A 40 -9.69 -2.21 -9.43
N VAL A 41 -10.95 -2.57 -9.12
CA VAL A 41 -11.25 -3.27 -7.86
C VAL A 41 -10.49 -4.58 -7.73
N LYS A 42 -10.56 -5.44 -8.74
CA LYS A 42 -9.84 -6.72 -8.74
C LYS A 42 -8.33 -6.50 -8.82
N HIS A 43 -7.92 -5.57 -9.64
CA HIS A 43 -6.51 -5.31 -9.90
C HIS A 43 -5.78 -4.80 -8.65
N PHE A 44 -6.32 -3.77 -7.98
CA PHE A 44 -5.65 -3.23 -6.79
C PHE A 44 -5.65 -4.20 -5.62
N ARG A 45 -6.70 -5.04 -5.49
CA ARG A 45 -6.73 -6.10 -4.48
C ARG A 45 -5.62 -7.12 -4.71
N THR A 46 -5.44 -7.55 -5.95
CA THR A 46 -4.38 -8.49 -6.31
C THR A 46 -3.01 -7.90 -6.04
N LEU A 47 -2.79 -6.65 -6.43
CA LEU A 47 -1.53 -5.95 -6.18
C LEU A 47 -1.27 -5.78 -4.68
N SER A 48 -2.28 -5.41 -3.90
CA SER A 48 -2.13 -5.24 -2.45
C SER A 48 -1.76 -6.56 -1.77
N ARG A 49 -2.38 -7.66 -2.16
CA ARG A 49 -2.02 -8.98 -1.65
C ARG A 49 -0.59 -9.37 -1.99
N SER A 50 -0.16 -9.06 -3.22
CA SER A 50 1.20 -9.34 -3.66
C SER A 50 2.22 -8.53 -2.88
N VAL A 51 1.94 -7.24 -2.63
CA VAL A 51 2.78 -6.37 -1.81
C VAL A 51 2.84 -6.87 -0.37
N GLN A 52 1.71 -7.31 0.18
CA GLN A 52 1.65 -7.88 1.53
C GLN A 52 2.49 -9.15 1.65
N LYS A 53 2.43 -10.04 0.67
CA LYS A 53 3.26 -11.24 0.65
C LYS A 53 4.74 -10.89 0.57
N LEU A 54 5.08 -9.87 -0.22
CA LEU A 54 6.45 -9.40 -0.34
C LEU A 54 6.96 -8.86 1.00
N ALA A 55 6.13 -8.12 1.72
CA ALA A 55 6.45 -7.63 3.06
C ALA A 55 6.75 -8.78 4.03
N GLN A 56 5.94 -9.83 3.99
CA GLN A 56 6.15 -11.03 4.81
C GLN A 56 7.46 -11.72 4.44
N GLN A 57 7.74 -11.85 3.15
CA GLN A 57 8.95 -12.50 2.65
C GLN A 57 10.22 -11.80 3.12
N TYR A 58 10.22 -10.48 3.17
CA TYR A 58 11.39 -9.67 3.56
C TYR A 58 11.35 -9.20 5.00
N ASP A 59 10.35 -9.64 5.77
CA ASP A 59 10.18 -9.28 7.19
C ASP A 59 10.15 -7.77 7.39
N VAL A 60 9.34 -7.08 6.60
CA VAL A 60 9.07 -5.65 6.76
C VAL A 60 7.58 -5.43 7.04
N ALA A 61 7.25 -4.26 7.58
CA ALA A 61 5.87 -3.93 7.93
C ALA A 61 5.02 -3.68 6.68
N TYR A 62 3.72 -3.93 6.79
CA TYR A 62 2.75 -3.65 5.74
C TYR A 62 1.63 -2.77 6.30
N ALA A 63 1.28 -1.72 5.56
CA ALA A 63 0.16 -0.84 5.88
C ALA A 63 -0.91 -0.96 4.80
N SER A 64 -2.15 -1.28 5.20
CA SER A 64 -3.27 -1.35 4.27
C SER A 64 -3.74 0.04 3.89
N ALA A 65 -3.99 0.25 2.60
CA ALA A 65 -4.60 1.47 2.08
C ALA A 65 -6.04 1.24 1.57
N ALA A 66 -6.63 0.08 1.88
CA ALA A 66 -7.88 -0.38 1.28
C ALA A 66 -9.06 0.59 1.49
N TYR A 67 -9.09 1.27 2.63
CA TYR A 67 -10.22 2.16 2.98
C TYR A 67 -9.85 3.65 2.88
N THR A 68 -8.89 3.99 2.05
CA THR A 68 -8.50 5.38 1.81
C THR A 68 -9.64 6.16 1.15
N VAL A 69 -10.03 7.27 1.74
CA VAL A 69 -11.04 8.17 1.16
C VAL A 69 -10.39 8.98 0.04
N VAL A 70 -10.98 8.92 -1.15
CA VAL A 70 -10.39 9.45 -2.38
C VAL A 70 -11.30 10.52 -2.97
N ALA A 71 -10.70 11.61 -3.45
CA ALA A 71 -11.40 12.69 -4.16
C ALA A 71 -11.65 12.32 -5.64
N ASN A 72 -12.35 13.20 -6.37
CA ASN A 72 -12.69 12.97 -7.78
C ASN A 72 -11.48 12.81 -8.69
N ASP A 73 -10.34 13.37 -8.30
CA ASP A 73 -9.11 13.33 -9.10
C ASP A 73 -8.22 12.12 -8.76
N ALA A 74 -8.76 11.12 -8.07
CA ALA A 74 -8.08 9.90 -7.66
C ALA A 74 -6.98 10.11 -6.59
N HIS A 75 -6.89 11.29 -6.01
CA HIS A 75 -5.97 11.56 -4.90
C HIS A 75 -6.69 11.41 -3.56
N PRO A 76 -6.01 10.97 -2.49
CA PRO A 76 -6.63 10.91 -1.18
C PRO A 76 -7.09 12.27 -0.68
N THR A 77 -8.24 12.30 -0.02
CA THR A 77 -8.71 13.49 0.69
C THR A 77 -7.90 13.70 1.96
N VAL A 78 -8.17 14.79 2.70
CA VAL A 78 -7.58 15.00 4.03
C VAL A 78 -7.85 13.81 4.93
N TYR A 79 -9.06 13.25 4.90
CA TYR A 79 -9.42 12.06 5.67
C TYR A 79 -8.68 10.82 5.19
N GLY A 80 -8.49 10.70 3.87
CA GLY A 80 -7.70 9.62 3.28
C GLY A 80 -6.24 9.66 3.72
N HIS A 81 -5.63 10.85 3.72
CA HIS A 81 -4.26 11.03 4.21
C HIS A 81 -4.15 10.69 5.70
N LYS A 82 -5.11 11.09 6.52
CA LYS A 82 -5.14 10.73 7.95
C LYS A 82 -5.26 9.22 8.15
N TYR A 83 -6.10 8.57 7.37
CA TYR A 83 -6.24 7.11 7.40
C TYR A 83 -4.92 6.43 7.08
N LEU A 84 -4.26 6.83 5.97
CA LEU A 84 -2.97 6.27 5.57
C LEU A 84 -1.92 6.46 6.66
N ALA A 85 -1.84 7.66 7.24
CA ALA A 85 -0.90 7.95 8.31
C ALA A 85 -1.10 7.02 9.51
N ARG A 86 -2.36 6.79 9.91
CA ARG A 86 -2.68 5.87 11.02
C ARG A 86 -2.28 4.43 10.69
N GLN A 87 -2.52 3.98 9.46
CA GLN A 87 -2.14 2.63 9.05
C GLN A 87 -0.62 2.44 9.09
N ILE A 88 0.12 3.44 8.64
CA ILE A 88 1.59 3.41 8.68
C ILE A 88 2.09 3.38 10.14
N LEU A 89 1.53 4.22 11.01
CA LEU A 89 1.89 4.24 12.43
C LEU A 89 1.62 2.89 13.09
N LYS A 90 0.46 2.29 12.83
CA LYS A 90 0.14 0.96 13.37
C LYS A 90 1.13 -0.10 12.90
N ALA A 91 1.55 -0.04 11.64
CA ALA A 91 2.52 -0.98 11.10
C ALA A 91 3.89 -0.84 11.79
N LEU A 92 4.28 0.40 12.10
CA LEU A 92 5.55 0.67 12.79
C LEU A 92 5.56 0.22 14.25
N GLU A 93 4.39 0.14 14.89
CA GLU A 93 4.26 -0.27 16.29
C GLU A 93 4.41 -1.77 16.52
N LYS A 94 4.36 -2.55 15.47
CA LYS A 94 4.43 -4.02 15.59
C LYS A 94 5.88 -4.53 15.64
#